data_f569b2907f99b058479c1cb438812c1b
#
_entry.id   f569b2907f99b058479c1cb438812c1b
#
_cell.length_a   1.000
_cell.length_b   1.000
_cell.length_c   1.000
_cell.angle_alpha   90.00
_cell.angle_beta   90.00
_cell.angle_gamma   90.00
#
_symmetry.space_group_name_H-M   'P 1'
#
loop_
_entity.id
_entity.type
_entity.pdbx_description
1 polymer ?
#
loop_
_entity_poly.entity_id
_entity_poly.type
_entity_poly.pdbx_seq_one_letter_code
_entity_poly.pdbx_strand_id
1 'polypeptide(L)'
;MSYFKTKYFSLLSLFVIFSKVSFAAEPTFALKVASWYQDYQVSVQTPSIMYDGSEVRISMYAPGAPFFSASSHLTHGGCENVAAMDVQDVLSVPKSFISNGVEFEYVRAEGDLVQIVNMYNGQIGLAVANTSPYSCQYYMDLTNQGGIHPNWYGSGKTFTAIYKIKRLPESGVHNLSLSVDSYFTRRERGSRWVNMGSLSGYQSTRVVSSDYRVTAWCKVINKDVELDHKLMTPDLVEGNVVSTDVRLECGGGGKGIAKLSLSNKSNKSTVNLGNNVLSEVSLSATEVNVAKDSSVNIAVSSKLTTGSKEIIAGELNGTEVLTVEWL
;
A
#
# COMPACT_ATOMS: atom_id res chain seq x y z
N MET A 1 -34.32 79.58 2.66
CA MET A 1 -34.04 79.21 4.05
C MET A 1 -33.98 77.70 4.13
N SER A 2 -32.79 77.16 4.09
CA SER A 2 -32.59 75.70 4.09
C SER A 2 -31.62 75.38 5.21
N TYR A 3 -32.08 74.64 6.19
CA TYR A 3 -31.29 74.22 7.34
C TYR A 3 -30.52 72.93 7.04
N PHE A 4 -29.21 72.97 6.96
CA PHE A 4 -28.33 71.81 6.98
C PHE A 4 -28.15 71.27 8.39
N LYS A 5 -28.60 70.04 8.63
CA LYS A 5 -28.26 69.27 9.87
C LYS A 5 -27.04 68.39 9.60
N THR A 6 -25.92 68.77 10.20
CA THR A 6 -24.70 67.99 10.25
C THR A 6 -24.85 66.82 11.26
N LYS A 7 -24.83 65.61 10.78
CA LYS A 7 -24.75 64.43 11.65
C LYS A 7 -23.27 64.09 11.92
N TYR A 8 -22.87 64.19 13.16
CA TYR A 8 -21.58 63.64 13.60
C TYR A 8 -21.66 62.11 13.68
N PHE A 9 -20.86 61.44 12.84
CA PHE A 9 -20.59 60.00 12.97
C PHE A 9 -19.43 59.83 13.93
N SER A 10 -19.72 59.31 15.14
CA SER A 10 -18.68 58.87 16.09
C SER A 10 -18.15 57.54 15.64
N LEU A 11 -16.92 57.53 15.14
CA LEU A 11 -16.19 56.31 14.81
C LEU A 11 -15.64 55.69 16.12
N LEU A 12 -16.37 54.72 16.68
CA LEU A 12 -15.89 53.91 17.81
C LEU A 12 -14.87 52.90 17.25
N SER A 13 -13.58 53.20 17.36
CA SER A 13 -12.48 52.28 17.03
C SER A 13 -12.46 51.16 18.05
N LEU A 14 -13.03 50.02 17.70
CA LEU A 14 -12.92 48.78 18.47
C LEU A 14 -11.49 48.25 18.30
N PHE A 15 -10.58 48.58 19.23
CA PHE A 15 -9.28 47.92 19.35
C PHE A 15 -9.51 46.49 19.83
N VAL A 16 -9.61 45.51 18.88
CA VAL A 16 -9.52 44.11 19.17
C VAL A 16 -8.05 43.80 19.48
N ILE A 17 -7.71 43.77 20.75
CA ILE A 17 -6.44 43.28 21.23
C ILE A 17 -6.45 41.78 20.99
N PHE A 18 -5.90 41.36 19.83
CA PHE A 18 -5.51 39.95 19.64
C PHE A 18 -4.33 39.68 20.58
N SER A 19 -4.63 39.26 21.83
CA SER A 19 -3.66 38.56 22.62
C SER A 19 -3.22 37.33 21.78
N LYS A 20 -2.01 37.38 21.23
CA LYS A 20 -1.36 36.17 20.72
C LYS A 20 -1.23 35.27 21.94
N VAL A 21 -2.19 34.36 22.10
CA VAL A 21 -2.01 33.21 22.99
C VAL A 21 -0.88 32.41 22.31
N SER A 22 0.33 32.66 22.79
CA SER A 22 1.46 31.79 22.45
C SER A 22 1.15 30.46 23.13
N PHE A 23 0.53 29.53 22.37
CA PHE A 23 0.48 28.16 22.82
C PHE A 23 1.93 27.72 22.93
N ALA A 24 2.39 27.46 24.16
CA ALA A 24 3.64 26.76 24.35
C ALA A 24 3.59 25.50 23.48
N ALA A 25 4.63 25.28 22.70
CA ALA A 25 4.66 24.13 21.81
C ALA A 25 4.58 22.85 22.64
N GLU A 26 3.56 22.03 22.37
CA GLU A 26 3.27 20.81 23.10
C GLU A 26 4.44 19.81 22.95
N PRO A 27 4.97 19.24 24.06
CA PRO A 27 6.14 18.38 23.99
C PRO A 27 5.84 17.08 23.25
N THR A 28 6.70 16.76 22.31
CA THR A 28 6.72 15.47 21.63
C THR A 28 8.12 14.86 21.68
N PHE A 29 8.17 13.55 21.87
CA PHE A 29 9.42 12.80 21.94
C PHE A 29 9.47 11.72 20.90
N ALA A 30 10.67 11.45 20.39
CA ALA A 30 11.03 10.21 19.77
C ALA A 30 12.10 9.50 20.59
N LEU A 31 11.95 8.20 20.78
CA LEU A 31 12.95 7.38 21.45
C LEU A 31 13.87 6.75 20.40
N LYS A 32 15.16 7.06 20.48
CA LYS A 32 16.18 6.37 19.69
C LYS A 32 16.55 5.07 20.42
N VAL A 33 16.16 3.93 19.86
CA VAL A 33 16.45 2.63 20.42
C VAL A 33 17.89 2.23 20.09
N ALA A 34 18.73 2.04 21.10
CA ALA A 34 20.12 1.64 20.94
C ALA A 34 20.26 0.11 20.82
N SER A 35 19.43 -0.65 21.53
CA SER A 35 19.40 -2.11 21.46
C SER A 35 17.97 -2.62 21.67
N TRP A 36 17.63 -3.68 20.96
CA TRP A 36 16.32 -4.33 21.01
C TRP A 36 16.53 -5.83 21.21
N TYR A 37 15.89 -6.40 22.19
CA TYR A 37 16.10 -7.78 22.58
C TYR A 37 14.95 -8.73 22.21
N GLN A 38 13.94 -8.25 21.49
CA GLN A 38 12.80 -9.07 21.15
C GLN A 38 12.51 -9.04 19.64
N ASP A 39 12.31 -10.24 19.09
CA ASP A 39 11.88 -10.40 17.71
C ASP A 39 10.37 -10.53 17.62
N TYR A 40 9.81 -10.10 16.48
CA TYR A 40 8.42 -10.37 16.15
C TYR A 40 8.24 -11.85 15.80
N GLN A 41 7.18 -12.45 16.32
CA GLN A 41 6.69 -13.73 15.81
C GLN A 41 5.85 -13.44 14.55
N VAL A 42 6.32 -13.95 13.42
CA VAL A 42 5.70 -13.69 12.12
C VAL A 42 4.95 -14.92 11.64
N SER A 43 3.73 -14.69 11.16
CA SER A 43 2.95 -15.71 10.47
C SER A 43 2.42 -15.17 9.17
N VAL A 44 2.40 -16.03 8.15
CA VAL A 44 1.84 -15.72 6.83
C VAL A 44 0.63 -16.61 6.59
N GLN A 45 -0.52 -15.99 6.35
CA GLN A 45 -1.75 -16.68 6.00
C GLN A 45 -2.06 -16.45 4.53
N THR A 46 -2.26 -17.54 3.79
CA THR A 46 -2.61 -17.53 2.38
C THR A 46 -4.00 -18.09 2.17
N PRO A 47 -4.71 -17.71 1.10
CA PRO A 47 -5.93 -18.39 0.67
C PRO A 47 -5.65 -19.87 0.35
N SER A 48 -6.70 -20.70 0.44
CA SER A 48 -6.61 -22.13 0.10
C SER A 48 -6.27 -22.37 -1.38
N ILE A 49 -6.72 -21.47 -2.24
CA ILE A 49 -6.37 -21.41 -3.67
C ILE A 49 -5.81 -20.01 -3.92
N MET A 50 -4.64 -19.92 -4.52
CA MET A 50 -3.96 -18.67 -4.80
C MET A 50 -4.05 -18.32 -6.29
N TYR A 51 -4.20 -17.03 -6.54
CA TYR A 51 -4.27 -16.43 -7.87
C TYR A 51 -3.26 -15.30 -7.99
N ASP A 52 -2.90 -14.92 -9.20
CA ASP A 52 -2.27 -13.62 -9.42
C ASP A 52 -3.17 -12.54 -8.85
N GLY A 53 -2.64 -11.76 -7.92
CA GLY A 53 -3.40 -10.76 -7.19
C GLY A 53 -4.06 -11.23 -5.90
N SER A 54 -3.86 -12.49 -5.46
CA SER A 54 -4.31 -12.96 -4.15
C SER A 54 -3.75 -12.12 -3.02
N GLU A 55 -4.59 -11.87 -2.01
CA GLU A 55 -4.16 -11.22 -0.78
C GLU A 55 -3.55 -12.24 0.20
N VAL A 56 -2.43 -11.89 0.78
CA VAL A 56 -1.78 -12.61 1.87
C VAL A 56 -1.75 -11.74 3.11
N ARG A 57 -1.95 -12.35 4.28
CA ARG A 57 -1.93 -11.69 5.59
C ARG A 57 -0.59 -11.97 6.25
N ILE A 58 0.18 -10.93 6.51
CA ILE A 58 1.44 -11.00 7.25
C ILE A 58 1.19 -10.43 8.63
N SER A 59 1.08 -11.30 9.61
CA SER A 59 0.85 -10.92 11.00
C SER A 59 2.15 -10.98 11.78
N MET A 60 2.46 -9.89 12.46
CA MET A 60 3.64 -9.70 13.28
C MET A 60 3.19 -9.51 14.72
N TYR A 61 3.33 -10.53 15.53
CA TYR A 61 3.00 -10.51 16.95
C TYR A 61 4.25 -10.18 17.76
N ALA A 62 4.10 -9.26 18.69
CA ALA A 62 5.15 -8.86 19.62
C ALA A 62 4.94 -9.55 20.97
N PRO A 63 5.61 -10.68 21.27
CA PRO A 63 5.41 -11.39 22.51
C PRO A 63 6.08 -10.67 23.69
N GLY A 64 5.35 -10.46 24.78
CA GLY A 64 5.89 -10.00 26.06
C GLY A 64 6.48 -8.59 26.08
N ALA A 65 7.02 -8.17 27.22
CA ALA A 65 7.66 -6.87 27.38
C ALA A 65 9.15 -6.97 27.04
N PRO A 66 9.63 -6.42 25.95
CA PRO A 66 11.05 -6.39 25.65
C PRO A 66 11.75 -5.39 26.58
N PHE A 67 12.96 -5.76 26.97
CA PHE A 67 13.90 -4.76 27.46
C PHE A 67 14.59 -4.13 26.26
N PHE A 68 14.59 -2.82 26.18
CA PHE A 68 15.36 -2.12 25.19
C PHE A 68 16.10 -0.94 25.84
N SER A 69 17.31 -0.68 25.39
CA SER A 69 18.03 0.52 25.74
C SER A 69 17.65 1.60 24.71
N ALA A 70 17.20 2.73 25.21
CA ALA A 70 16.83 3.85 24.38
C ALA A 70 17.31 5.15 24.97
N SER A 71 17.58 6.13 24.10
CA SER A 71 17.74 7.53 24.48
C SER A 71 16.51 8.30 24.00
N SER A 72 15.93 9.12 24.88
CA SER A 72 14.83 9.99 24.50
C SER A 72 15.38 11.25 23.87
N HIS A 73 14.74 11.73 22.81
CA HIS A 73 15.05 12.99 22.19
C HIS A 73 13.76 13.81 22.13
N LEU A 74 13.79 14.98 22.78
CA LEU A 74 12.72 15.94 22.64
C LEU A 74 12.73 16.48 21.22
N THR A 75 11.69 16.17 20.47
CA THR A 75 11.57 16.60 19.07
C THR A 75 10.89 17.96 18.94
N HIS A 76 10.11 18.35 19.96
CA HIS A 76 9.40 19.61 19.99
C HIS A 76 8.94 19.96 21.44
N GLY A 77 8.84 21.25 21.78
CA GLY A 77 8.33 21.73 23.05
C GLY A 77 9.28 21.53 24.23
N GLY A 78 8.76 21.62 25.45
CA GLY A 78 9.47 21.44 26.72
C GLY A 78 8.63 20.64 27.71
N CYS A 79 9.27 20.06 28.74
CA CYS A 79 8.61 19.23 29.73
C CYS A 79 7.96 20.01 30.90
N GLU A 80 8.01 21.31 30.89
CA GLU A 80 7.49 22.13 32.00
C GLU A 80 5.97 21.91 32.17
N ASN A 81 5.59 21.47 33.39
CA ASN A 81 4.20 21.21 33.78
C ASN A 81 3.46 20.10 33.05
N VAL A 82 4.16 19.20 32.32
CA VAL A 82 3.53 18.06 31.63
C VAL A 82 3.48 16.85 32.56
N ALA A 83 2.34 16.62 33.19
CA ALA A 83 2.16 15.59 34.20
C ALA A 83 1.90 14.16 33.58
N ALA A 84 1.39 14.09 32.37
CA ALA A 84 0.99 12.82 31.75
C ALA A 84 1.25 12.81 30.25
N MET A 85 1.75 11.68 29.77
CA MET A 85 2.07 11.45 28.35
C MET A 85 1.16 10.39 27.75
N ASP A 86 0.90 10.52 26.46
CA ASP A 86 0.44 9.41 25.61
C ASP A 86 1.65 8.78 24.94
N VAL A 87 1.57 7.48 24.68
CA VAL A 87 2.61 6.69 24.05
C VAL A 87 2.08 6.10 22.74
N GLN A 88 2.92 6.10 21.71
CA GLN A 88 2.61 5.48 20.44
C GLN A 88 3.81 4.69 19.96
N ASP A 89 3.57 3.42 19.67
CA ASP A 89 4.54 2.54 19.02
C ASP A 89 4.07 2.30 17.58
N VAL A 90 4.98 2.47 16.64
CA VAL A 90 4.70 2.37 15.22
C VAL A 90 5.59 1.31 14.61
N LEU A 91 4.99 0.32 13.97
CA LEU A 91 5.68 -0.63 13.12
C LEU A 91 5.54 -0.17 11.67
N SER A 92 6.64 0.18 11.04
CA SER A 92 6.66 0.63 9.66
C SER A 92 6.94 -0.54 8.72
N VAL A 93 6.10 -0.70 7.71
CA VAL A 93 6.19 -1.74 6.68
C VAL A 93 6.28 -1.12 5.29
N PRO A 94 7.00 -1.72 4.33
CA PRO A 94 7.11 -1.17 2.97
C PRO A 94 5.78 -1.22 2.22
N LYS A 95 5.55 -0.26 1.32
CA LYS A 95 4.40 -0.28 0.39
C LYS A 95 4.52 -1.40 -0.63
N SER A 96 5.74 -1.75 -1.00
CA SER A 96 6.04 -2.92 -1.85
C SER A 96 7.39 -3.49 -1.49
N PHE A 97 7.55 -4.78 -1.68
CA PHE A 97 8.84 -5.46 -1.52
C PHE A 97 8.89 -6.72 -2.37
N ILE A 98 10.11 -7.20 -2.61
CA ILE A 98 10.36 -8.47 -3.29
C ILE A 98 10.98 -9.43 -2.30
N SER A 99 10.43 -10.63 -2.19
CA SER A 99 10.99 -11.73 -1.40
C SER A 99 11.03 -12.98 -2.26
N ASN A 100 12.24 -13.53 -2.46
CA ASN A 100 12.49 -14.72 -3.30
C ASN A 100 11.85 -14.63 -4.71
N GLY A 101 11.95 -13.45 -5.33
CA GLY A 101 11.42 -13.19 -6.68
C GLY A 101 9.90 -12.97 -6.74
N VAL A 102 9.21 -13.00 -5.61
CA VAL A 102 7.78 -12.69 -5.51
C VAL A 102 7.60 -11.24 -5.07
N GLU A 103 6.84 -10.48 -5.85
CA GLU A 103 6.53 -9.08 -5.54
C GLU A 103 5.23 -8.99 -4.75
N PHE A 104 5.30 -8.23 -3.64
CA PHE A 104 4.19 -7.96 -2.73
C PHE A 104 3.88 -6.47 -2.74
N GLU A 105 2.60 -6.11 -2.85
CA GLU A 105 2.11 -4.73 -2.79
C GLU A 105 1.12 -4.56 -1.64
N TYR A 106 1.38 -3.57 -0.76
CA TYR A 106 0.51 -3.28 0.38
C TYR A 106 -0.90 -2.87 -0.07
N VAL A 107 -1.90 -3.44 0.57
CA VAL A 107 -3.33 -3.15 0.33
C VAL A 107 -3.92 -2.40 1.52
N ARG A 108 -3.85 -2.98 2.71
CA ARG A 108 -4.41 -2.45 3.95
C ARG A 108 -3.77 -3.10 5.17
N ALA A 109 -4.14 -2.59 6.34
CA ALA A 109 -3.74 -3.18 7.62
C ALA A 109 -4.96 -3.53 8.48
N GLU A 110 -4.74 -4.48 9.39
CA GLU A 110 -5.70 -4.97 10.37
C GLU A 110 -5.00 -5.26 11.70
N GLY A 111 -5.77 -5.61 12.74
CA GLY A 111 -5.24 -5.96 14.06
C GLY A 111 -5.48 -4.89 15.12
N ASP A 112 -4.63 -4.84 16.13
CA ASP A 112 -4.75 -3.96 17.31
C ASP A 112 -4.36 -2.49 17.02
N LEU A 113 -4.62 -2.01 15.82
CA LEU A 113 -4.20 -0.69 15.36
C LEU A 113 -5.15 0.40 15.82
N VAL A 114 -4.59 1.56 16.21
CA VAL A 114 -5.37 2.78 16.47
C VAL A 114 -5.39 3.71 15.24
N GLN A 115 -4.34 3.65 14.41
CA GLN A 115 -4.27 4.41 13.18
C GLN A 115 -3.22 3.86 12.21
N ILE A 116 -3.32 4.28 10.95
CA ILE A 116 -2.34 4.06 9.89
C ILE A 116 -1.75 5.42 9.54
N VAL A 117 -0.42 5.52 9.48
CA VAL A 117 0.30 6.74 9.19
C VAL A 117 1.27 6.58 8.03
N ASN A 118 1.44 7.64 7.23
CA ASN A 118 2.47 7.67 6.20
C ASN A 118 3.82 8.03 6.84
N MET A 119 4.84 7.22 6.55
CA MET A 119 6.19 7.42 7.04
C MET A 119 7.01 8.30 6.08
N TYR A 120 8.08 8.93 6.59
CA TYR A 120 8.97 9.79 5.80
C TYR A 120 9.65 9.09 4.61
N ASN A 121 9.88 7.79 4.74
CA ASN A 121 10.55 6.95 3.71
C ASN A 121 9.55 6.33 2.71
N GLY A 122 8.30 6.78 2.71
CA GLY A 122 7.24 6.24 1.85
C GLY A 122 6.67 4.89 2.31
N GLN A 123 7.09 4.37 3.45
CA GLN A 123 6.51 3.19 4.08
C GLN A 123 5.15 3.51 4.74
N ILE A 124 4.48 2.47 5.23
CA ILE A 124 3.23 2.55 5.97
C ILE A 124 3.51 2.26 7.44
N GLY A 125 3.17 3.19 8.32
CA GLY A 125 3.25 3.00 9.76
C GLY A 125 1.94 2.42 10.33
N LEU A 126 2.07 1.31 11.03
CA LEU A 126 1.00 0.63 11.76
C LEU A 126 1.14 1.01 13.23
N ALA A 127 0.23 1.85 13.74
CA ALA A 127 0.39 2.46 15.03
C ALA A 127 -0.54 1.86 16.07
N VAL A 128 -0.01 1.59 17.26
CA VAL A 128 -0.76 1.34 18.50
C VAL A 128 -0.47 2.47 19.49
N ALA A 129 -1.47 2.87 20.25
CA ALA A 129 -1.31 3.94 21.24
C ALA A 129 -1.92 3.53 22.57
N ASN A 130 -1.37 4.11 23.63
CA ASN A 130 -1.88 3.96 24.99
C ASN A 130 -1.58 5.22 25.81
N THR A 131 -2.16 5.32 27.00
CA THR A 131 -1.81 6.33 27.98
C THR A 131 -0.66 5.84 28.85
N SER A 132 0.26 6.75 29.21
CA SER A 132 1.32 6.46 30.16
C SER A 132 1.00 7.15 31.51
N PRO A 133 1.30 6.49 32.65
CA PRO A 133 1.21 7.14 33.95
C PRO A 133 2.41 8.07 34.21
N TYR A 134 3.42 8.04 33.37
CA TYR A 134 4.67 8.78 33.59
C TYR A 134 4.61 10.20 33.00
N SER A 135 5.29 11.11 33.70
CA SER A 135 5.42 12.53 33.28
C SER A 135 6.44 12.67 32.14
N CYS A 136 6.43 13.83 31.50
CA CYS A 136 7.45 14.21 30.53
C CYS A 136 8.86 14.18 31.14
N GLN A 137 9.02 14.71 32.36
CA GLN A 137 10.30 14.74 33.06
C GLN A 137 10.84 13.34 33.35
N TYR A 138 9.98 12.38 33.69
CA TYR A 138 10.37 10.99 33.88
C TYR A 138 11.05 10.40 32.64
N TYR A 139 10.51 10.65 31.45
CA TYR A 139 11.11 10.20 30.20
C TYR A 139 12.44 10.88 29.90
N MET A 140 12.60 12.15 30.26
CA MET A 140 13.86 12.88 30.12
C MET A 140 14.93 12.33 31.08
N ASP A 141 14.58 12.07 32.31
CA ASP A 141 15.51 11.56 33.32
C ASP A 141 15.99 10.15 33.01
N LEU A 142 15.11 9.27 32.52
CA LEU A 142 15.50 7.94 32.05
C LEU A 142 16.54 7.98 30.93
N THR A 143 16.47 8.98 30.08
CA THR A 143 17.42 9.17 28.98
C THR A 143 18.82 9.48 29.46
N ASN A 144 18.92 10.34 30.46
CA ASN A 144 20.21 10.78 31.01
C ASN A 144 20.92 9.68 31.79
N GLN A 145 20.22 8.62 32.17
CA GLN A 145 20.74 7.49 32.95
C GLN A 145 21.04 6.24 32.12
N GLY A 146 20.87 6.30 30.78
CA GLY A 146 21.00 5.10 29.92
C GLY A 146 19.96 4.03 30.23
N GLY A 147 18.75 4.48 30.58
CA GLY A 147 17.72 3.65 31.19
C GLY A 147 17.18 2.55 30.29
N ILE A 148 16.82 1.43 30.91
CA ILE A 148 16.06 0.35 30.29
C ILE A 148 14.58 0.75 30.36
N HIS A 149 13.93 0.87 29.19
CA HIS A 149 12.49 1.13 29.12
C HIS A 149 11.73 -0.19 29.08
N PRO A 150 11.07 -0.62 30.17
CA PRO A 150 10.38 -1.90 30.23
C PRO A 150 9.02 -1.89 29.49
N ASN A 151 8.53 -0.76 29.07
CA ASN A 151 7.16 -0.60 28.59
C ASN A 151 7.12 -0.29 27.10
N TRP A 152 7.20 -1.33 26.29
CA TRP A 152 6.75 -1.25 24.91
C TRP A 152 5.25 -1.58 24.85
N TYR A 153 4.46 -0.60 24.42
CA TYR A 153 3.00 -0.71 24.42
C TYR A 153 2.45 -1.55 23.26
N GLY A 154 3.28 -1.83 22.26
CA GLY A 154 3.02 -2.85 21.24
C GLY A 154 3.16 -4.29 21.75
N SER A 155 3.65 -4.50 22.98
CA SER A 155 3.78 -5.82 23.60
C SER A 155 2.42 -6.50 23.76
N GLY A 156 2.31 -7.75 23.32
CA GLY A 156 1.04 -8.48 23.28
C GLY A 156 0.11 -8.05 22.16
N LYS A 157 0.55 -7.16 21.25
CA LYS A 157 -0.25 -6.67 20.12
C LYS A 157 0.14 -7.37 18.83
N THR A 158 -0.83 -7.47 17.94
CA THR A 158 -0.66 -8.00 16.59
C THR A 158 -0.78 -6.89 15.57
N PHE A 159 0.24 -6.74 14.75
CA PHE A 159 0.27 -5.87 13.58
C PHE A 159 0.08 -6.75 12.34
N THR A 160 -1.01 -6.54 11.62
CA THR A 160 -1.28 -7.31 10.41
C THR A 160 -1.27 -6.39 9.20
N ALA A 161 -0.37 -6.66 8.26
CA ALA A 161 -0.34 -6.03 6.95
C ALA A 161 -0.86 -7.01 5.90
N ILE A 162 -1.75 -6.55 5.03
CA ILE A 162 -2.31 -7.31 3.93
C ILE A 162 -1.63 -6.85 2.66
N TYR A 163 -1.03 -7.80 1.98
CA TYR A 163 -0.34 -7.60 0.72
C TYR A 163 -0.98 -8.39 -0.40
N LYS A 164 -0.96 -7.82 -1.59
CA LYS A 164 -1.35 -8.49 -2.83
C LYS A 164 -0.10 -9.05 -3.49
N ILE A 165 -0.14 -10.33 -3.87
CA ILE A 165 0.92 -10.95 -4.68
C ILE A 165 0.70 -10.52 -6.13
N LYS A 166 1.67 -9.83 -6.73
CA LYS A 166 1.59 -9.38 -8.14
C LYS A 166 1.75 -10.52 -9.13
N ARG A 167 2.61 -11.46 -8.79
CA ARG A 167 2.88 -12.64 -9.61
C ARG A 167 2.97 -13.85 -8.69
N LEU A 168 2.12 -14.82 -8.97
CA LEU A 168 2.09 -16.05 -8.19
C LEU A 168 3.38 -16.84 -8.39
N PRO A 169 4.06 -17.29 -7.31
CA PRO A 169 5.21 -18.18 -7.42
C PRO A 169 4.77 -19.59 -7.84
N GLU A 170 5.74 -20.44 -8.10
CA GLU A 170 5.48 -21.86 -8.31
C GLU A 170 4.88 -22.53 -7.07
N SER A 171 4.28 -23.72 -7.25
CA SER A 171 3.80 -24.50 -6.10
C SER A 171 4.97 -24.93 -5.21
N GLY A 172 4.77 -24.92 -3.90
CA GLY A 172 5.80 -25.29 -2.95
C GLY A 172 5.79 -24.47 -1.67
N VAL A 173 6.87 -24.61 -0.89
CA VAL A 173 7.14 -23.79 0.30
C VAL A 173 8.05 -22.63 -0.10
N HIS A 174 7.65 -21.44 0.27
CA HIS A 174 8.38 -20.21 0.00
C HIS A 174 8.69 -19.51 1.32
N ASN A 175 9.89 -18.96 1.44
CA ASN A 175 10.24 -18.10 2.55
C ASN A 175 9.92 -16.64 2.20
N LEU A 176 9.18 -15.98 3.07
CA LEU A 176 8.97 -14.54 3.04
C LEU A 176 9.99 -13.88 3.97
N SER A 177 10.67 -12.87 3.49
CA SER A 177 11.56 -12.01 4.26
C SER A 177 11.21 -10.55 4.03
N LEU A 178 11.01 -9.81 5.11
CA LEU A 178 10.51 -8.45 5.11
C LEU A 178 11.30 -7.59 6.10
N SER A 179 11.80 -6.44 5.66
CA SER A 179 12.40 -5.45 6.56
C SER A 179 11.31 -4.55 7.14
N VAL A 180 11.32 -4.41 8.45
CA VAL A 180 10.40 -3.55 9.21
C VAL A 180 11.17 -2.60 10.11
N ASP A 181 10.63 -1.39 10.30
CA ASP A 181 11.19 -0.41 11.20
C ASP A 181 10.23 -0.15 12.36
N SER A 182 10.75 -0.13 13.58
CA SER A 182 9.97 0.22 14.77
C SER A 182 10.33 1.61 15.25
N TYR A 183 9.31 2.40 15.60
CA TYR A 183 9.42 3.75 16.15
C TYR A 183 8.63 3.85 17.44
N PHE A 184 9.17 4.60 18.38
CA PHE A 184 8.57 4.83 19.70
C PHE A 184 8.41 6.34 19.90
N THR A 185 7.18 6.80 20.03
CA THR A 185 6.89 8.21 20.18
C THR A 185 6.07 8.48 21.42
N ARG A 186 6.21 9.69 21.96
CA ARG A 186 5.52 10.18 23.15
C ARG A 186 5.02 11.59 22.87
N ARG A 187 3.87 11.94 23.41
CA ARG A 187 3.33 13.29 23.35
C ARG A 187 2.68 13.67 24.67
N GLU A 188 2.50 14.93 24.92
CA GLU A 188 1.58 15.39 25.96
C GLU A 188 0.18 14.84 25.70
N ARG A 189 -0.50 14.41 26.75
CA ARG A 189 -1.83 13.80 26.63
C ARG A 189 -2.83 14.70 25.90
N GLY A 190 -3.40 14.15 24.83
CA GLY A 190 -4.37 14.86 23.99
C GLY A 190 -3.78 15.81 22.95
N SER A 191 -2.45 16.02 22.94
CA SER A 191 -1.78 16.85 21.94
C SER A 191 -1.61 16.15 20.60
N ARG A 192 -0.89 16.78 19.65
CA ARG A 192 -0.58 16.18 18.34
C ARG A 192 0.62 15.24 18.43
N TRP A 193 0.57 14.14 17.69
CA TRP A 193 1.72 13.27 17.50
C TRP A 193 2.83 13.97 16.72
N VAL A 194 4.08 13.56 17.01
CA VAL A 194 5.23 13.97 16.19
C VAL A 194 5.00 13.67 14.72
N ASN A 195 5.46 14.57 13.87
CA ASN A 195 5.42 14.31 12.42
C ASN A 195 6.33 13.13 12.09
N MET A 196 5.76 12.04 11.57
CA MET A 196 6.51 10.85 11.17
C MET A 196 7.56 11.14 10.09
N GLY A 197 7.42 12.25 9.35
CA GLY A 197 8.43 12.75 8.42
C GLY A 197 9.74 13.18 9.09
N SER A 198 9.73 13.51 10.38
CA SER A 198 10.92 13.95 11.13
C SER A 198 11.64 12.84 11.89
N LEU A 199 11.21 11.59 11.78
CA LEU A 199 11.73 10.46 12.56
C LEU A 199 12.89 9.70 11.91
N SER A 200 13.50 10.25 10.87
CA SER A 200 14.72 9.67 10.27
C SER A 200 15.84 9.52 11.31
N GLY A 201 16.41 8.33 11.40
CA GLY A 201 17.47 8.01 12.38
C GLY A 201 16.98 7.59 13.77
N TYR A 202 15.66 7.52 13.99
CA TYR A 202 15.06 7.04 15.26
C TYR A 202 14.50 5.61 15.16
N GLN A 203 14.58 5.01 13.98
CA GLN A 203 14.10 3.65 13.74
C GLN A 203 15.00 2.57 14.35
N SER A 204 14.38 1.49 14.75
CA SER A 204 15.04 0.19 14.96
C SER A 204 14.60 -0.75 13.85
N THR A 205 15.53 -1.09 12.96
CA THR A 205 15.27 -1.95 11.81
C THR A 205 15.44 -3.42 12.15
N ARG A 206 14.50 -4.25 11.70
CA ARG A 206 14.53 -5.70 11.81
C ARG A 206 14.15 -6.35 10.50
N VAL A 207 14.76 -7.49 10.22
CA VAL A 207 14.30 -8.39 9.16
C VAL A 207 13.46 -9.47 9.84
N VAL A 208 12.22 -9.57 9.42
CA VAL A 208 11.29 -10.60 9.87
C VAL A 208 11.08 -11.61 8.76
N SER A 209 10.94 -12.88 9.10
CA SER A 209 10.77 -13.95 8.12
C SER A 209 9.76 -15.00 8.57
N SER A 210 9.11 -15.63 7.63
CA SER A 210 8.20 -16.76 7.84
C SER A 210 8.03 -17.55 6.56
N ASP A 211 7.77 -18.83 6.68
CA ASP A 211 7.44 -19.65 5.52
C ASP A 211 5.94 -19.58 5.21
N TYR A 212 5.61 -19.67 3.94
CA TYR A 212 4.25 -19.87 3.46
C TYR A 212 4.22 -20.93 2.36
N ARG A 213 3.05 -21.52 2.13
CA ARG A 213 2.90 -22.59 1.14
C ARG A 213 1.89 -22.24 0.07
N VAL A 214 2.30 -22.45 -1.18
CA VAL A 214 1.41 -22.42 -2.34
C VAL A 214 1.11 -23.87 -2.72
N THR A 215 -0.12 -24.32 -2.49
CA THR A 215 -0.56 -25.70 -2.80
C THR A 215 -1.44 -25.71 -4.02
N ALA A 216 -2.56 -25.01 -3.98
CA ALA A 216 -3.51 -24.89 -5.07
C ALA A 216 -3.44 -23.48 -5.67
N TRP A 217 -3.42 -23.40 -6.98
CA TRP A 217 -3.24 -22.12 -7.67
C TRP A 217 -3.98 -22.09 -9.02
N CYS A 218 -4.29 -20.86 -9.47
CA CYS A 218 -4.70 -20.56 -10.83
C CYS A 218 -4.00 -19.29 -11.31
N LYS A 219 -3.54 -19.27 -12.55
CA LYS A 219 -2.78 -18.15 -13.13
C LYS A 219 -3.00 -17.99 -14.61
N VAL A 220 -2.63 -16.83 -15.14
CA VAL A 220 -2.48 -16.58 -16.57
C VAL A 220 -1.06 -17.01 -16.97
N ILE A 221 -0.93 -17.89 -17.96
CA ILE A 221 0.38 -18.43 -18.38
C ILE A 221 1.12 -17.43 -19.26
N ASN A 222 0.48 -16.97 -20.33
CA ASN A 222 1.04 -16.01 -21.28
C ASN A 222 0.42 -14.63 -21.05
N LYS A 223 1.14 -13.78 -20.30
CA LYS A 223 0.65 -12.44 -19.91
C LYS A 223 0.76 -11.41 -21.03
N ASP A 224 1.74 -11.60 -21.90
CA ASP A 224 1.95 -10.74 -23.06
C ASP A 224 1.59 -11.53 -24.32
N VAL A 225 0.65 -11.03 -25.07
CA VAL A 225 0.20 -11.64 -26.34
C VAL A 225 0.31 -10.61 -27.45
N GLU A 226 0.79 -11.05 -28.58
CA GLU A 226 0.95 -10.25 -29.78
C GLU A 226 -0.10 -10.64 -30.81
N LEU A 227 -0.75 -9.64 -31.40
CA LEU A 227 -1.72 -9.77 -32.50
C LEU A 227 -1.10 -9.16 -33.77
N ASP A 228 -0.18 -9.89 -34.37
CA ASP A 228 0.61 -9.44 -35.51
C ASP A 228 -0.11 -9.67 -36.83
N HIS A 229 -0.60 -8.61 -37.43
CA HIS A 229 -1.29 -8.62 -38.74
C HIS A 229 -0.36 -8.75 -39.94
N LYS A 230 0.96 -8.80 -39.73
CA LYS A 230 1.98 -8.88 -40.77
C LYS A 230 1.99 -7.66 -41.71
N LEU A 231 2.94 -7.66 -42.62
CA LEU A 231 3.01 -6.65 -43.66
C LEU A 231 1.89 -6.93 -44.69
N MET A 232 1.12 -5.90 -45.01
CA MET A 232 0.02 -6.00 -45.96
C MET A 232 -0.11 -4.75 -46.83
N THR A 233 -0.76 -4.89 -47.97
CA THR A 233 -1.14 -3.76 -48.83
C THR A 233 -2.42 -3.13 -48.34
N PRO A 234 -2.68 -1.82 -48.64
CA PRO A 234 -3.85 -1.09 -48.13
C PRO A 234 -5.20 -1.77 -48.42
N ASP A 235 -5.33 -2.43 -49.52
CA ASP A 235 -6.53 -3.17 -49.95
C ASP A 235 -6.83 -4.41 -49.11
N LEU A 236 -5.83 -4.93 -48.38
CA LEU A 236 -5.97 -6.11 -47.50
C LEU A 236 -6.20 -5.72 -46.02
N VAL A 237 -6.16 -4.45 -45.68
CA VAL A 237 -6.30 -4.00 -44.29
C VAL A 237 -7.72 -4.15 -43.76
N GLU A 238 -8.72 -3.65 -44.54
CA GLU A 238 -10.12 -3.69 -44.10
C GLU A 238 -10.62 -5.13 -43.94
N GLY A 239 -11.07 -5.41 -42.70
CA GLY A 239 -11.59 -6.72 -42.35
C GLY A 239 -10.54 -7.79 -42.06
N ASN A 240 -9.22 -7.49 -42.15
CA ASN A 240 -8.16 -8.46 -41.79
C ASN A 240 -8.29 -8.86 -40.33
N VAL A 241 -8.21 -10.16 -40.02
CA VAL A 241 -8.38 -10.70 -38.65
C VAL A 241 -7.19 -11.57 -38.28
N VAL A 242 -6.67 -11.35 -37.09
CA VAL A 242 -5.70 -12.23 -36.43
C VAL A 242 -6.22 -12.61 -35.07
N SER A 243 -5.82 -13.79 -34.59
CA SER A 243 -6.18 -14.29 -33.27
C SER A 243 -5.00 -14.96 -32.61
N THR A 244 -4.96 -14.85 -31.29
CA THR A 244 -4.04 -15.59 -30.43
C THR A 244 -4.76 -16.03 -29.16
N ASP A 245 -4.19 -16.99 -28.43
CA ASP A 245 -4.81 -17.53 -27.23
C ASP A 245 -4.15 -16.98 -25.96
N VAL A 246 -4.97 -16.61 -24.99
CA VAL A 246 -4.58 -16.44 -23.61
C VAL A 246 -4.92 -17.72 -22.86
N ARG A 247 -3.91 -18.36 -22.26
CA ARG A 247 -4.07 -19.60 -21.51
C ARG A 247 -4.21 -19.32 -20.02
N LEU A 248 -5.32 -19.79 -19.47
CA LEU A 248 -5.58 -19.87 -18.03
C LEU A 248 -5.32 -21.29 -17.56
N GLU A 249 -4.64 -21.44 -16.42
CA GLU A 249 -4.27 -22.76 -15.90
C GLU A 249 -4.39 -22.79 -14.39
N CYS A 250 -4.94 -23.90 -13.87
CA CYS A 250 -4.97 -24.22 -12.45
C CYS A 250 -4.17 -25.49 -12.18
N GLY A 251 -3.53 -25.57 -11.00
CA GLY A 251 -2.76 -26.73 -10.58
C GLY A 251 -2.72 -26.92 -9.08
N GLY A 252 -2.13 -28.03 -8.61
CA GLY A 252 -2.05 -28.36 -7.18
C GLY A 252 -3.41 -28.60 -6.53
N GLY A 253 -4.41 -29.02 -7.27
CA GLY A 253 -5.79 -29.18 -6.81
C GLY A 253 -6.65 -27.91 -6.98
N GLY A 254 -6.09 -26.84 -7.52
CA GLY A 254 -6.78 -25.57 -7.77
C GLY A 254 -7.83 -25.68 -8.85
N LYS A 255 -8.89 -24.89 -8.69
CA LYS A 255 -9.94 -24.62 -9.67
C LYS A 255 -10.45 -23.21 -9.48
N GLY A 256 -11.01 -22.57 -10.47
CA GLY A 256 -11.50 -21.21 -10.33
C GLY A 256 -12.39 -20.76 -11.47
N ILE A 257 -13.08 -19.66 -11.25
CA ILE A 257 -13.81 -18.92 -12.26
C ILE A 257 -13.03 -17.64 -12.55
N ALA A 258 -12.70 -17.41 -13.81
CA ALA A 258 -12.04 -16.18 -14.26
C ALA A 258 -13.03 -15.31 -15.01
N LYS A 259 -13.11 -14.03 -14.64
CA LYS A 259 -13.77 -12.99 -15.43
C LYS A 259 -12.72 -12.23 -16.24
N LEU A 260 -13.01 -12.04 -17.51
CA LEU A 260 -12.11 -11.38 -18.46
C LEU A 260 -12.78 -10.13 -19.01
N SER A 261 -12.02 -9.06 -19.09
CA SER A 261 -12.47 -7.80 -19.69
C SER A 261 -11.31 -7.03 -20.31
N LEU A 262 -11.59 -6.25 -21.33
CA LEU A 262 -10.67 -5.27 -21.90
C LEU A 262 -10.70 -3.96 -21.10
N SER A 263 -9.85 -3.00 -21.41
CA SER A 263 -9.68 -1.74 -20.67
C SER A 263 -10.99 -0.96 -20.45
N ASN A 264 -11.95 -1.08 -21.36
CA ASN A 264 -13.29 -0.48 -21.26
C ASN A 264 -14.30 -1.33 -20.44
N LYS A 265 -13.84 -2.36 -19.73
CA LYS A 265 -14.66 -3.34 -18.98
C LYS A 265 -15.67 -4.12 -19.84
N SER A 266 -15.39 -4.28 -21.11
CA SER A 266 -16.21 -5.00 -22.09
C SER A 266 -15.41 -6.19 -22.66
N ASN A 267 -16.09 -7.02 -23.45
CA ASN A 267 -15.45 -8.07 -24.25
C ASN A 267 -14.98 -7.59 -25.62
N LYS A 268 -15.23 -6.32 -25.94
CA LYS A 268 -14.78 -5.66 -27.18
C LYS A 268 -14.21 -4.28 -26.87
N SER A 269 -13.16 -3.93 -27.56
CA SER A 269 -12.52 -2.61 -27.47
C SER A 269 -12.04 -2.18 -28.84
N THR A 270 -11.88 -0.88 -29.06
CA THR A 270 -11.33 -0.31 -30.29
C THR A 270 -10.04 0.41 -29.95
N VAL A 271 -8.95 -0.01 -30.58
CA VAL A 271 -7.61 0.56 -30.44
C VAL A 271 -7.25 1.32 -31.72
N ASN A 272 -6.81 2.55 -31.56
CA ASN A 272 -6.29 3.34 -32.69
C ASN A 272 -4.83 2.94 -32.95
N LEU A 273 -4.56 2.39 -34.10
CA LEU A 273 -3.21 1.94 -34.50
C LEU A 273 -2.43 3.02 -35.26
N GLY A 274 -3.02 4.18 -35.51
CA GLY A 274 -2.48 5.23 -36.38
C GLY A 274 -2.87 5.04 -37.86
N ASN A 275 -2.44 5.96 -38.72
CA ASN A 275 -2.58 5.89 -40.17
C ASN A 275 -4.03 5.65 -40.68
N ASN A 276 -5.03 6.10 -39.93
CA ASN A 276 -6.47 5.89 -40.15
C ASN A 276 -6.93 4.41 -40.01
N VAL A 277 -6.18 3.59 -39.32
CA VAL A 277 -6.51 2.19 -39.06
C VAL A 277 -6.90 2.02 -37.59
N LEU A 278 -7.98 1.32 -37.34
CA LEU A 278 -8.46 0.92 -36.03
C LEU A 278 -8.38 -0.61 -35.91
N SER A 279 -8.11 -1.13 -34.70
CA SER A 279 -8.23 -2.53 -34.35
C SER A 279 -9.45 -2.72 -33.44
N GLU A 280 -10.41 -3.53 -33.87
CA GLU A 280 -11.47 -4.03 -33.00
C GLU A 280 -10.96 -5.29 -32.30
N VAL A 281 -10.55 -5.13 -31.04
CA VAL A 281 -10.12 -6.25 -30.19
C VAL A 281 -11.34 -6.90 -29.56
N SER A 282 -11.40 -8.22 -29.55
CA SER A 282 -12.50 -8.99 -28.94
C SER A 282 -12.03 -10.26 -28.24
N LEU A 283 -12.76 -10.64 -27.18
CA LEU A 283 -12.57 -11.87 -26.42
C LEU A 283 -13.61 -12.90 -26.80
N SER A 284 -13.21 -14.18 -26.91
CA SER A 284 -14.14 -15.31 -27.16
C SER A 284 -15.05 -15.61 -25.97
N ALA A 285 -14.65 -15.24 -24.75
CA ALA A 285 -15.44 -15.40 -23.54
C ALA A 285 -15.10 -14.30 -22.51
N THR A 286 -16.09 -13.93 -21.70
CA THR A 286 -15.95 -12.97 -20.58
C THR A 286 -15.92 -13.63 -19.22
N GLU A 287 -16.34 -14.88 -19.14
CA GLU A 287 -16.30 -15.70 -17.92
C GLU A 287 -15.98 -17.13 -18.31
N VAL A 288 -15.07 -17.75 -17.58
CA VAL A 288 -14.58 -19.09 -17.85
C VAL A 288 -14.37 -19.85 -16.55
N ASN A 289 -14.86 -21.09 -16.52
CA ASN A 289 -14.58 -22.03 -15.43
C ASN A 289 -13.37 -22.88 -15.81
N VAL A 290 -12.28 -22.72 -15.04
CA VAL A 290 -11.10 -23.57 -15.17
C VAL A 290 -11.24 -24.73 -14.18
N ALA A 291 -11.43 -25.93 -14.70
CA ALA A 291 -11.60 -27.11 -13.88
C ALA A 291 -10.34 -27.46 -13.08
N LYS A 292 -10.51 -28.35 -12.09
CA LYS A 292 -9.42 -28.79 -11.22
C LYS A 292 -8.24 -29.34 -12.04
N ASP A 293 -7.02 -28.81 -11.78
CA ASP A 293 -5.78 -29.24 -12.41
C ASP A 293 -5.84 -29.23 -13.94
N SER A 294 -6.48 -28.22 -14.52
CA SER A 294 -6.67 -28.11 -15.96
C SER A 294 -6.33 -26.73 -16.51
N SER A 295 -6.38 -26.59 -17.81
CA SER A 295 -6.21 -25.32 -18.50
C SER A 295 -7.30 -25.07 -19.52
N VAL A 296 -7.54 -23.78 -19.82
CA VAL A 296 -8.46 -23.35 -20.86
C VAL A 296 -7.83 -22.22 -21.67
N ASN A 297 -8.06 -22.20 -22.97
CA ASN A 297 -7.63 -21.13 -23.86
C ASN A 297 -8.79 -20.20 -24.17
N ILE A 298 -8.50 -18.90 -24.15
CA ILE A 298 -9.41 -17.82 -24.51
C ILE A 298 -8.84 -17.13 -25.72
N ALA A 299 -9.53 -17.20 -26.86
CA ALA A 299 -9.09 -16.49 -28.05
C ALA A 299 -9.27 -14.98 -27.87
N VAL A 300 -8.21 -14.24 -28.17
CA VAL A 300 -8.19 -12.78 -28.31
C VAL A 300 -8.00 -12.50 -29.79
N SER A 301 -8.92 -11.77 -30.39
CA SER A 301 -8.91 -11.48 -31.83
C SER A 301 -8.84 -9.98 -32.07
N SER A 302 -8.07 -9.59 -33.07
CA SER A 302 -8.02 -8.23 -33.62
C SER A 302 -8.54 -8.23 -35.04
N LYS A 303 -9.52 -7.39 -35.33
CA LYS A 303 -10.03 -7.11 -36.65
C LYS A 303 -9.70 -5.68 -37.05
N LEU A 304 -9.00 -5.50 -38.17
CA LEU A 304 -8.69 -4.17 -38.68
C LEU A 304 -9.90 -3.54 -39.38
N THR A 305 -10.09 -2.25 -39.14
CA THR A 305 -11.11 -1.42 -39.77
C THR A 305 -10.54 -0.06 -40.12
N THR A 306 -10.97 0.51 -41.24
CA THR A 306 -10.49 1.82 -41.71
C THR A 306 -11.58 2.89 -41.67
N GLY A 307 -12.81 2.48 -41.43
CA GLY A 307 -13.96 3.34 -41.63
C GLY A 307 -14.04 3.79 -43.11
N SER A 308 -14.34 5.02 -43.36
CA SER A 308 -14.41 5.60 -44.72
C SER A 308 -13.17 6.43 -45.10
N LYS A 309 -12.06 6.29 -44.39
CA LYS A 309 -10.86 7.08 -44.60
C LYS A 309 -9.83 6.34 -45.41
N GLU A 310 -9.08 7.08 -46.23
CA GLU A 310 -7.93 6.53 -46.94
C GLU A 310 -6.81 6.17 -45.98
N ILE A 311 -6.23 5.00 -46.19
CA ILE A 311 -5.13 4.47 -45.38
C ILE A 311 -3.84 5.19 -45.75
N ILE A 312 -3.11 5.64 -44.73
CA ILE A 312 -1.79 6.21 -44.89
C ILE A 312 -0.77 5.08 -44.69
N ALA A 313 0.15 4.92 -45.64
CA ALA A 313 1.21 3.91 -45.52
C ALA A 313 2.13 4.24 -44.31
N GLY A 314 2.47 3.21 -43.55
CA GLY A 314 3.34 3.35 -42.35
C GLY A 314 3.16 2.22 -41.36
N GLU A 315 3.87 2.32 -40.25
CA GLU A 315 3.80 1.36 -39.15
C GLU A 315 2.49 1.54 -38.38
N LEU A 316 1.87 0.41 -38.00
CA LEU A 316 0.64 0.36 -37.21
C LEU A 316 0.96 -0.27 -35.85
N ASN A 317 0.77 0.49 -34.76
CA ASN A 317 1.02 0.02 -33.42
C ASN A 317 -0.09 0.43 -32.46
N GLY A 318 -0.45 -0.46 -31.54
CA GLY A 318 -1.41 -0.18 -30.48
C GLY A 318 -1.31 -1.19 -29.36
N THR A 319 -1.81 -0.82 -28.19
CA THR A 319 -1.80 -1.65 -26.98
C THR A 319 -3.20 -1.70 -26.40
N GLU A 320 -3.61 -2.87 -25.93
CA GLU A 320 -4.84 -3.09 -25.20
C GLU A 320 -4.51 -3.86 -23.91
N VAL A 321 -5.27 -3.62 -22.85
CA VAL A 321 -5.09 -4.28 -21.54
C VAL A 321 -6.21 -5.30 -21.34
N LEU A 322 -5.83 -6.58 -21.23
CA LEU A 322 -6.71 -7.64 -20.78
C LEU A 322 -6.61 -7.77 -19.26
N THR A 323 -7.74 -7.60 -18.59
CA THR A 323 -7.88 -7.84 -17.14
C THR A 323 -8.48 -9.22 -16.91
N VAL A 324 -7.85 -10.01 -16.06
CA VAL A 324 -8.34 -11.31 -15.57
C VAL A 324 -8.55 -11.22 -14.08
N GLU A 325 -9.78 -11.38 -13.64
CA GLU A 325 -10.20 -11.39 -12.23
C GLU A 325 -10.64 -12.81 -11.85
N TRP A 326 -10.02 -13.39 -10.84
CA TRP A 326 -10.40 -14.67 -10.28
C TRP A 326 -11.44 -14.51 -9.18
N LEU A 327 -12.48 -15.35 -9.19
CA LEU A 327 -13.61 -15.34 -8.25
C LEU A 327 -13.54 -16.49 -7.24
#